data_ef967a015d5775d115be48ef17f9f630
#
_entry.id   ef967a015d5775d115be48ef17f9f630
#
_cell.length_a   1.000
_cell.length_b   1.000
_cell.length_c   1.000
_cell.angle_alpha   90.00
_cell.angle_beta   90.00
_cell.angle_gamma   90.00
#
_symmetry.space_group_name_H-M   'P 1'
#
loop_
_entity.id
_entity.type
_entity.pdbx_description
1 polymer ?
#
loop_
_entity_poly.entity_id
_entity_poly.type
_entity_poly.pdbx_seq_one_letter_code
_entity_poly.pdbx_strand_id
1 'polypeptide(L)'
;MDSELIARLRRDLPEGRVLTDPAVTAGYAHDEAEWAPHGSPAAVVRPRTAEEVQHVVRACLDHAVPVVTRGAGTGLSGGANAMDGSVVLSTEAMNAIKDIDPLERLAVVEPGVVNDDLRTACAGHGLWYPPDPASAPWSTIGGNVATNAGGLCCVKYGVTRDYVLGLQFVTGTGELVRVGRRTAKGVAGYDLTGLLVGSEGTLGVITEVTLRLRPRRAPEHTVAGHFASVVDAGRAVTAVAAAGITPSALVADVVLLGRTDAPGRAGDEEAETMRRCFEEAGATWAARSTDPQEADALFEARRLAYPALERLGPVLTEDVCVPKSAVPEMLGRIHAIAERHGTLIANIAHAGDGNLHPLLITPPGDEPARVRAQAAFHDIIAEALALGGTVTGEHGVGLLKRDGLRAEVGPEVMALNRAVKDALDPRGLLNPGKVLGPRAPLGTRY
;
A
#
# COMPACT_ATOMS: atom_id res chain seq x y z
N MET A 1 26.51 19.31 -1.52
CA MET A 1 26.36 18.28 -0.46
C MET A 1 26.71 18.94 0.85
N ASP A 2 25.84 18.90 1.85
CA ASP A 2 26.13 19.47 3.18
C ASP A 2 27.15 18.58 3.91
N SER A 3 28.44 18.95 3.78
CA SER A 3 29.56 18.20 4.37
C SER A 3 29.52 18.21 5.91
N GLU A 4 28.94 19.26 6.50
CA GLU A 4 28.81 19.40 7.96
C GLU A 4 27.74 18.42 8.50
N LEU A 5 26.60 18.29 7.82
CA LEU A 5 25.59 17.29 8.17
C LEU A 5 26.18 15.87 8.13
N ILE A 6 26.88 15.52 7.04
CA ILE A 6 27.47 14.16 6.91
C ILE A 6 28.51 13.91 8.00
N ALA A 7 29.36 14.90 8.31
CA ALA A 7 30.35 14.79 9.40
C ALA A 7 29.67 14.61 10.76
N ARG A 8 28.56 15.33 11.01
CA ARG A 8 27.76 15.18 12.22
C ARG A 8 27.14 13.79 12.33
N LEU A 9 26.46 13.32 11.26
CA LEU A 9 25.84 11.99 11.24
C LEU A 9 26.86 10.88 11.50
N ARG A 10 28.06 10.97 10.90
CA ARG A 10 29.13 9.99 11.12
C ARG A 10 29.73 10.02 12.53
N ARG A 11 29.71 11.18 13.19
CA ARG A 11 30.15 11.32 14.59
C ARG A 11 29.11 10.79 15.57
N ASP A 12 27.81 11.06 15.30
CA ASP A 12 26.73 10.81 16.24
C ASP A 12 26.17 9.38 16.11
N LEU A 13 26.49 8.66 15.02
CA LEU A 13 26.01 7.31 14.73
C LEU A 13 27.18 6.30 14.64
N PRO A 14 26.95 5.02 14.98
CA PRO A 14 27.95 3.97 14.82
C PRO A 14 28.46 3.86 13.37
N GLU A 15 29.69 3.35 13.22
CA GLU A 15 30.31 3.12 11.92
C GLU A 15 29.42 2.24 11.01
N GLY A 16 29.40 2.53 9.71
CA GLY A 16 28.62 1.80 8.71
C GLY A 16 27.14 2.19 8.64
N ARG A 17 26.64 3.12 9.49
CA ARG A 17 25.26 3.61 9.41
C ARG A 17 25.03 4.61 8.28
N VAL A 18 26.03 5.38 7.90
CA VAL A 18 25.93 6.51 6.95
C VAL A 18 26.61 6.14 5.64
N LEU A 19 25.85 5.93 4.60
CA LEU A 19 26.28 5.57 3.26
C LEU A 19 26.24 6.81 2.37
N THR A 20 27.35 7.13 1.70
CA THR A 20 27.47 8.32 0.84
C THR A 20 28.03 8.01 -0.55
N ASP A 21 28.35 6.74 -0.81
CA ASP A 21 28.79 6.30 -2.14
C ASP A 21 27.60 6.42 -3.12
N PRO A 22 27.74 7.20 -4.21
CA PRO A 22 26.67 7.36 -5.20
C PRO A 22 26.19 6.04 -5.80
N ALA A 23 27.07 5.06 -5.99
CA ALA A 23 26.70 3.75 -6.51
C ALA A 23 25.76 2.98 -5.55
N VAL A 24 25.92 3.20 -4.24
CA VAL A 24 25.06 2.61 -3.21
C VAL A 24 23.78 3.42 -3.04
N THR A 25 23.89 4.76 -2.94
CA THR A 25 22.73 5.61 -2.67
C THR A 25 21.72 5.63 -3.82
N ALA A 26 22.18 5.39 -5.06
CA ALA A 26 21.31 5.26 -6.22
C ALA A 26 20.25 4.13 -6.07
N GLY A 27 20.61 3.01 -5.41
CA GLY A 27 19.66 1.91 -5.13
C GLY A 27 18.55 2.27 -4.13
N TYR A 28 18.66 3.41 -3.45
CA TYR A 28 17.65 3.91 -2.51
C TYR A 28 16.90 5.13 -3.04
N ALA A 29 17.16 5.54 -4.29
CA ALA A 29 16.66 6.79 -4.83
C ALA A 29 15.16 6.75 -5.20
N HIS A 30 14.64 5.59 -5.57
CA HIS A 30 13.25 5.43 -6.03
C HIS A 30 12.60 4.17 -5.45
N ASP A 31 11.27 4.14 -5.43
CA ASP A 31 10.45 2.96 -5.18
C ASP A 31 10.07 2.27 -6.52
N GLU A 32 9.07 1.39 -6.52
CA GLU A 32 8.64 0.69 -7.74
C GLU A 32 7.72 1.54 -8.64
N ALA A 33 7.46 2.80 -8.28
CA ALA A 33 6.72 3.74 -9.13
C ALA A 33 7.63 4.27 -10.26
N GLU A 34 7.82 3.49 -11.30
CA GLU A 34 8.74 3.78 -12.42
C GLU A 34 8.51 5.17 -13.06
N TRP A 35 7.26 5.66 -13.04
CA TRP A 35 6.88 6.93 -13.66
C TRP A 35 6.95 8.13 -12.71
N ALA A 36 7.22 7.89 -11.43
CA ALA A 36 7.35 8.95 -10.45
C ALA A 36 8.75 9.58 -10.50
N PRO A 37 8.88 10.91 -10.48
CA PRO A 37 10.18 11.55 -10.46
C PRO A 37 10.92 11.25 -9.15
N HIS A 38 12.24 11.15 -9.24
CA HIS A 38 13.12 11.01 -8.08
C HIS A 38 14.37 11.86 -8.25
N GLY A 39 15.02 12.20 -7.13
CA GLY A 39 16.30 12.89 -7.08
C GLY A 39 17.42 11.98 -6.57
N SER A 40 18.60 12.59 -6.40
CA SER A 40 19.80 11.93 -5.87
C SER A 40 19.94 12.26 -4.38
N PRO A 41 19.85 11.28 -3.46
CA PRO A 41 20.04 11.54 -2.04
C PRO A 41 21.50 11.88 -1.71
N ALA A 42 21.70 12.80 -0.75
CA ALA A 42 23.04 13.14 -0.24
C ALA A 42 23.64 12.00 0.58
N ALA A 43 22.80 11.24 1.27
CA ALA A 43 23.19 10.06 2.05
C ALA A 43 22.01 9.12 2.25
N VAL A 44 22.33 7.85 2.50
CA VAL A 44 21.41 6.87 3.08
C VAL A 44 21.87 6.59 4.49
N VAL A 45 20.96 6.68 5.45
CA VAL A 45 21.23 6.35 6.85
C VAL A 45 20.41 5.15 7.25
N ARG A 46 21.04 4.16 7.88
CA ARG A 46 20.46 2.87 8.28
C ARG A 46 20.49 2.71 9.80
N PRO A 47 19.60 3.40 10.55
CA PRO A 47 19.54 3.29 12.00
C PRO A 47 19.11 1.88 12.43
N ARG A 48 19.49 1.51 13.67
CA ARG A 48 19.06 0.26 14.32
C ARG A 48 18.21 0.48 15.56
N THR A 49 18.15 1.71 16.04
CA THR A 49 17.36 2.04 17.23
C THR A 49 16.55 3.33 17.01
N ALA A 50 15.52 3.51 17.83
CA ALA A 50 14.70 4.71 17.80
C ALA A 50 15.52 5.97 18.16
N GLU A 51 16.51 5.84 19.03
CA GLU A 51 17.42 6.92 19.40
C GLU A 51 18.32 7.33 18.23
N GLU A 52 18.83 6.34 17.44
CA GLU A 52 19.56 6.66 16.22
C GLU A 52 18.65 7.42 15.22
N VAL A 53 17.39 7.03 15.07
CA VAL A 53 16.40 7.77 14.25
C VAL A 53 16.23 9.19 14.74
N GLN A 54 16.11 9.42 16.08
CA GLN A 54 16.03 10.78 16.65
C GLN A 54 17.27 11.61 16.29
N HIS A 55 18.46 11.03 16.38
CA HIS A 55 19.71 11.74 16.05
C HIS A 55 19.73 12.16 14.58
N VAL A 56 19.29 11.28 13.66
CA VAL A 56 19.19 11.61 12.23
C VAL A 56 18.20 12.75 11.99
N VAL A 57 16.98 12.65 12.53
CA VAL A 57 15.94 13.66 12.33
C VAL A 57 16.39 15.02 12.88
N ARG A 58 16.98 15.07 14.10
CA ARG A 58 17.48 16.32 14.70
C ARG A 58 18.64 16.90 13.89
N ALA A 59 19.59 16.07 13.44
CA ALA A 59 20.68 16.55 12.61
C ALA A 59 20.16 17.14 11.29
N CYS A 60 19.23 16.48 10.62
CA CYS A 60 18.60 16.99 9.39
C CYS A 60 17.78 18.26 9.64
N LEU A 61 17.09 18.34 10.79
CA LEU A 61 16.32 19.53 11.19
C LEU A 61 17.22 20.76 11.37
N ASP A 62 18.36 20.61 12.05
CA ASP A 62 19.31 21.69 12.30
C ASP A 62 19.96 22.20 11.00
N HIS A 63 20.18 21.32 10.04
CA HIS A 63 20.74 21.63 8.72
C HIS A 63 19.69 21.93 7.64
N ALA A 64 18.39 21.90 7.97
CA ALA A 64 17.27 22.09 7.04
C ALA A 64 17.33 21.13 5.80
N VAL A 65 17.79 19.90 6.00
CA VAL A 65 17.90 18.88 4.94
C VAL A 65 16.71 17.93 5.04
N PRO A 66 15.95 17.72 3.93
CA PRO A 66 14.80 16.82 3.93
C PRO A 66 15.14 15.38 4.29
N VAL A 67 14.22 14.71 5.01
CA VAL A 67 14.29 13.28 5.34
C VAL A 67 13.23 12.53 4.55
N VAL A 68 13.64 11.51 3.80
CA VAL A 68 12.75 10.58 3.11
C VAL A 68 12.87 9.23 3.79
N THR A 69 11.80 8.79 4.47
CA THR A 69 11.79 7.48 5.12
C THR A 69 11.52 6.39 4.09
N ARG A 70 12.28 5.28 4.17
CA ARG A 70 12.18 4.14 3.26
C ARG A 70 12.16 2.82 4.04
N GLY A 71 11.18 1.98 3.75
CA GLY A 71 11.19 0.55 4.06
C GLY A 71 11.92 -0.25 2.97
N ALA A 72 11.27 -1.26 2.40
CA ALA A 72 11.82 -2.02 1.28
C ALA A 72 11.79 -1.25 -0.06
N GLY A 73 10.96 -0.22 -0.18
CA GLY A 73 10.83 0.57 -1.41
C GLY A 73 9.90 -0.06 -2.45
N THR A 74 8.97 -0.89 -2.02
CA THR A 74 7.97 -1.57 -2.87
C THR A 74 6.75 -0.69 -3.18
N GLY A 75 6.79 0.60 -2.86
CA GLY A 75 5.69 1.53 -3.11
C GLY A 75 5.49 1.80 -4.61
N LEU A 76 4.23 2.05 -5.01
CA LEU A 76 3.81 2.25 -6.41
C LEU A 76 3.34 3.68 -6.71
N SER A 77 3.60 4.63 -5.79
CA SER A 77 3.13 6.03 -5.92
C SER A 77 4.25 7.07 -5.82
N GLY A 78 5.51 6.66 -5.68
CA GLY A 78 6.66 7.56 -5.48
C GLY A 78 6.76 8.09 -4.05
N GLY A 79 6.12 7.43 -3.08
CA GLY A 79 6.12 7.84 -1.67
C GLY A 79 7.51 7.77 -1.03
N ALA A 80 8.33 6.79 -1.41
CA ALA A 80 9.70 6.63 -0.91
C ALA A 80 10.78 7.24 -1.84
N ASN A 81 10.40 7.95 -2.90
CA ASN A 81 11.34 8.55 -3.84
C ASN A 81 12.14 9.68 -3.20
N ALA A 82 13.47 9.59 -3.32
CA ALA A 82 14.39 10.59 -2.82
C ALA A 82 14.20 11.94 -3.53
N MET A 83 14.54 13.00 -2.83
CA MET A 83 14.72 14.34 -3.39
C MET A 83 16.21 14.64 -3.51
N ASP A 84 16.57 15.53 -4.44
CA ASP A 84 17.97 15.97 -4.57
C ASP A 84 18.49 16.52 -3.24
N GLY A 85 19.61 16.00 -2.79
CA GLY A 85 20.25 16.41 -1.55
C GLY A 85 19.56 15.94 -0.27
N SER A 86 18.48 15.17 -0.33
CA SER A 86 17.81 14.62 0.86
C SER A 86 18.64 13.53 1.55
N VAL A 87 18.32 13.27 2.81
CA VAL A 87 18.76 12.07 3.52
C VAL A 87 17.65 11.01 3.40
N VAL A 88 17.99 9.85 2.83
CA VAL A 88 17.11 8.68 2.88
C VAL A 88 17.37 7.96 4.20
N LEU A 89 16.32 7.82 5.03
CA LEU A 89 16.36 7.08 6.27
C LEU A 89 15.75 5.69 6.02
N SER A 90 16.61 4.68 5.85
CA SER A 90 16.16 3.29 5.65
C SER A 90 15.94 2.58 6.97
N THR A 91 14.76 2.01 7.15
CA THR A 91 14.40 1.26 8.36
C THR A 91 14.77 -0.23 8.28
N GLU A 92 15.40 -0.69 7.21
CA GLU A 92 15.72 -2.12 6.96
C GLU A 92 16.52 -2.79 8.07
N ALA A 93 17.35 -2.03 8.79
CA ALA A 93 18.18 -2.53 9.89
C ALA A 93 17.46 -2.60 11.24
N MET A 94 16.22 -2.12 11.32
CA MET A 94 15.29 -2.21 12.47
C MET A 94 14.29 -3.33 12.20
N ASN A 95 14.72 -4.59 12.28
CA ASN A 95 13.96 -5.75 11.79
C ASN A 95 13.69 -6.83 12.84
N ALA A 96 13.69 -6.47 14.13
CA ALA A 96 13.39 -7.40 15.20
C ALA A 96 11.87 -7.57 15.42
N ILE A 97 11.43 -8.82 15.52
CA ILE A 97 10.15 -9.19 16.14
C ILE A 97 10.41 -9.25 17.64
N LYS A 98 9.96 -8.21 18.36
CA LYS A 98 10.26 -8.02 19.79
C LYS A 98 9.43 -8.91 20.70
N ASP A 99 8.17 -9.14 20.32
CA ASP A 99 7.22 -9.88 21.12
C ASP A 99 6.10 -10.45 20.25
N ILE A 100 5.66 -11.68 20.55
CA ILE A 100 4.40 -12.28 20.08
C ILE A 100 3.70 -12.83 21.28
N ASP A 101 2.58 -12.22 21.69
CA ASP A 101 1.76 -12.64 22.82
C ASP A 101 0.54 -13.45 22.33
N PRO A 102 0.51 -14.77 22.52
CA PRO A 102 -0.61 -15.60 22.09
C PRO A 102 -1.89 -15.37 22.91
N LEU A 103 -1.79 -14.93 24.16
CA LEU A 103 -2.95 -14.69 25.02
C LEU A 103 -3.65 -13.38 24.61
N GLU A 104 -2.89 -12.29 24.49
CA GLU A 104 -3.40 -11.00 24.07
C GLU A 104 -3.61 -10.92 22.55
N ARG A 105 -3.06 -11.89 21.78
CA ARG A 105 -3.09 -11.95 20.31
C ARG A 105 -2.54 -10.68 19.70
N LEU A 106 -1.34 -10.34 20.08
CA LEU A 106 -0.64 -9.18 19.55
C LEU A 106 0.83 -9.51 19.23
N ALA A 107 1.42 -8.70 18.36
CA ALA A 107 2.85 -8.68 18.11
C ALA A 107 3.40 -7.26 18.27
N VAL A 108 4.64 -7.15 18.76
CA VAL A 108 5.41 -5.91 18.79
C VAL A 108 6.62 -6.10 17.89
N VAL A 109 6.72 -5.26 16.86
CA VAL A 109 7.75 -5.42 15.83
C VAL A 109 8.41 -4.08 15.50
N GLU A 110 9.62 -4.14 15.01
CA GLU A 110 10.30 -3.01 14.40
C GLU A 110 9.85 -2.79 12.94
N PRO A 111 9.96 -1.57 12.39
CA PRO A 111 9.39 -1.22 11.09
C PRO A 111 10.02 -1.95 9.90
N GLY A 112 11.24 -2.44 10.02
CA GLY A 112 11.97 -3.18 8.99
C GLY A 112 11.66 -4.68 8.94
N VAL A 113 10.80 -5.20 9.82
CA VAL A 113 10.36 -6.61 9.75
C VAL A 113 9.60 -6.84 8.45
N VAL A 114 9.98 -7.88 7.71
CA VAL A 114 9.28 -8.28 6.48
C VAL A 114 7.91 -8.87 6.82
N ASN A 115 6.90 -8.56 6.04
CA ASN A 115 5.52 -8.97 6.29
C ASN A 115 5.41 -10.51 6.43
N ASP A 116 5.94 -11.27 5.47
CA ASP A 116 5.88 -12.74 5.50
C ASP A 116 6.73 -13.36 6.62
N ASP A 117 7.81 -12.70 7.07
CA ASP A 117 8.57 -13.15 8.25
C ASP A 117 7.71 -13.07 9.51
N LEU A 118 6.95 -11.96 9.68
CA LEU A 118 6.00 -11.83 10.77
C LEU A 118 4.90 -12.89 10.68
N ARG A 119 4.33 -13.13 9.50
CA ARG A 119 3.27 -14.13 9.29
C ARG A 119 3.77 -15.53 9.63
N THR A 120 4.99 -15.85 9.22
CA THR A 120 5.65 -17.11 9.53
C THR A 120 5.89 -17.29 11.03
N ALA A 121 6.39 -16.24 11.70
CA ALA A 121 6.59 -16.27 13.14
C ALA A 121 5.26 -16.45 13.91
N CYS A 122 4.20 -15.73 13.52
CA CYS A 122 2.87 -15.86 14.11
C CYS A 122 2.30 -17.27 13.97
N ALA A 123 2.52 -17.94 12.82
CA ALA A 123 2.02 -19.28 12.56
C ALA A 123 2.58 -20.31 13.58
N GLY A 124 3.81 -20.12 14.04
CA GLY A 124 4.42 -20.93 15.12
C GLY A 124 3.68 -20.85 16.46
N HIS A 125 2.89 -19.81 16.66
CA HIS A 125 2.05 -19.59 17.86
C HIS A 125 0.56 -19.89 17.62
N GLY A 126 0.19 -20.50 16.48
CA GLY A 126 -1.21 -20.72 16.10
C GLY A 126 -1.98 -19.44 15.78
N LEU A 127 -1.26 -18.37 15.49
CA LEU A 127 -1.78 -17.07 15.17
C LEU A 127 -1.52 -16.70 13.70
N TRP A 128 -2.17 -15.64 13.25
CA TRP A 128 -2.07 -15.14 11.88
C TRP A 128 -2.18 -13.61 11.83
N TYR A 129 -1.33 -12.99 11.00
CA TYR A 129 -1.42 -11.58 10.62
C TYR A 129 -2.05 -11.49 9.23
N PRO A 130 -3.29 -10.95 9.09
CA PRO A 130 -4.06 -11.01 7.86
C PRO A 130 -3.56 -10.16 6.69
N PRO A 131 -3.12 -8.89 6.87
CA PRO A 131 -2.74 -8.06 5.73
C PRO A 131 -1.66 -8.72 4.87
N ASP A 132 -1.96 -8.93 3.58
CA ASP A 132 -1.14 -9.71 2.65
C ASP A 132 -0.96 -9.00 1.30
N PRO A 133 -0.31 -7.82 1.26
CA PRO A 133 -0.02 -7.17 0.00
C PRO A 133 0.75 -8.10 -0.93
N ALA A 134 0.64 -7.88 -2.25
CA ALA A 134 1.35 -8.70 -3.23
C ALA A 134 2.87 -8.73 -2.97
N SER A 135 3.39 -7.65 -2.38
CA SER A 135 4.79 -7.50 -1.97
C SER A 135 5.11 -8.11 -0.58
N ALA A 136 4.19 -8.83 0.08
CA ALA A 136 4.40 -9.39 1.43
C ALA A 136 5.73 -10.15 1.60
N PRO A 137 6.27 -10.88 0.60
CA PRO A 137 7.55 -11.56 0.73
C PRO A 137 8.76 -10.64 0.95
N TRP A 138 8.66 -9.34 0.65
CA TRP A 138 9.77 -8.39 0.80
C TRP A 138 9.36 -7.02 1.35
N SER A 139 8.09 -6.64 1.33
CA SER A 139 7.65 -5.39 1.95
C SER A 139 7.77 -5.43 3.47
N THR A 140 8.06 -4.28 4.07
CA THR A 140 8.24 -4.18 5.52
C THR A 140 6.98 -3.72 6.23
N ILE A 141 6.81 -4.12 7.49
CA ILE A 141 5.67 -3.71 8.32
C ILE A 141 5.58 -2.18 8.43
N GLY A 142 6.69 -1.47 8.61
CA GLY A 142 6.69 -0.01 8.65
C GLY A 142 6.23 0.62 7.34
N GLY A 143 6.61 0.03 6.18
CA GLY A 143 6.13 0.42 4.86
C GLY A 143 4.63 0.17 4.71
N ASN A 144 4.15 -1.03 5.11
CA ASN A 144 2.72 -1.37 5.08
C ASN A 144 1.88 -0.43 5.96
N VAL A 145 2.38 -0.04 7.13
CA VAL A 145 1.71 0.96 7.99
C VAL A 145 1.72 2.34 7.33
N ALA A 146 2.85 2.76 6.74
CA ALA A 146 2.98 4.07 6.12
C ALA A 146 2.01 4.27 4.94
N THR A 147 1.74 3.23 4.15
CA THR A 147 0.80 3.27 3.01
C THR A 147 -0.60 2.81 3.36
N ASN A 148 -0.83 2.24 4.57
CA ASN A 148 -2.04 1.51 4.91
C ASN A 148 -2.29 0.36 3.93
N ALA A 149 -1.25 -0.43 3.65
CA ALA A 149 -1.28 -1.46 2.63
C ALA A 149 -2.45 -2.45 2.80
N GLY A 150 -3.06 -2.78 1.69
CA GLY A 150 -4.11 -3.79 1.56
C GLY A 150 -3.57 -5.15 1.11
N GLY A 151 -4.38 -5.89 0.35
CA GLY A 151 -4.05 -7.19 -0.21
C GLY A 151 -5.28 -8.06 -0.49
N LEU A 152 -5.05 -9.31 -0.84
CA LEU A 152 -6.10 -10.24 -1.29
C LEU A 152 -7.19 -10.51 -0.23
N CYS A 153 -6.80 -10.54 1.05
CA CYS A 153 -7.69 -10.87 2.15
C CYS A 153 -8.51 -9.67 2.68
N CYS A 154 -8.30 -8.47 2.16
CA CYS A 154 -8.91 -7.24 2.68
C CYS A 154 -10.43 -7.23 2.63
N VAL A 155 -11.03 -7.87 1.62
CA VAL A 155 -12.47 -7.98 1.46
C VAL A 155 -13.19 -8.53 2.70
N LYS A 156 -12.54 -9.40 3.48
CA LYS A 156 -13.07 -9.99 4.71
C LYS A 156 -12.37 -9.48 5.96
N TYR A 157 -11.08 -9.27 5.90
CA TYR A 157 -10.26 -9.07 7.08
C TYR A 157 -9.83 -7.62 7.29
N GLY A 158 -10.05 -6.75 6.29
CA GLY A 158 -9.63 -5.36 6.37
C GLY A 158 -8.16 -5.16 5.99
N VAL A 159 -7.71 -3.93 6.13
CA VAL A 159 -6.38 -3.44 5.72
C VAL A 159 -5.44 -3.31 6.93
N THR A 160 -4.21 -2.90 6.71
CA THR A 160 -3.19 -2.71 7.77
C THR A 160 -3.71 -1.86 8.93
N ARG A 161 -4.47 -0.78 8.69
CA ARG A 161 -5.08 0.09 9.72
C ARG A 161 -5.87 -0.68 10.76
N ASP A 162 -6.61 -1.71 10.36
CA ASP A 162 -7.48 -2.48 11.24
C ASP A 162 -6.71 -3.33 12.26
N TYR A 163 -5.40 -3.48 12.03
CA TYR A 163 -4.51 -4.31 12.85
C TYR A 163 -3.53 -3.50 13.70
N VAL A 164 -3.29 -2.22 13.38
CA VAL A 164 -2.37 -1.37 14.15
C VAL A 164 -3.04 -0.92 15.44
N LEU A 165 -2.54 -1.42 16.58
CA LEU A 165 -3.00 -1.06 17.92
C LEU A 165 -2.25 0.12 18.50
N GLY A 166 -0.96 0.26 18.17
CA GLY A 166 -0.11 1.33 18.67
C GLY A 166 1.17 1.48 17.86
N LEU A 167 1.75 2.66 17.96
CA LEU A 167 2.98 3.03 17.25
C LEU A 167 3.95 3.73 18.19
N GLN A 168 5.24 3.52 17.96
CA GLN A 168 6.28 4.44 18.36
C GLN A 168 6.83 5.12 17.10
N PHE A 169 7.07 6.42 17.16
CA PHE A 169 7.57 7.17 16.01
C PHE A 169 8.34 8.41 16.47
N VAL A 170 9.18 8.93 15.58
CA VAL A 170 9.89 10.19 15.74
C VAL A 170 9.20 11.27 14.93
N THR A 171 8.81 12.39 15.58
CA THR A 171 8.17 13.55 14.94
C THR A 171 9.15 14.34 14.07
N GLY A 172 8.67 15.30 13.28
CA GLY A 172 9.51 16.23 12.52
C GLY A 172 10.33 17.18 13.43
N THR A 173 10.04 17.24 14.73
CA THR A 173 10.85 17.96 15.73
C THR A 173 11.91 17.07 16.42
N GLY A 174 11.97 15.78 16.06
CA GLY A 174 12.93 14.82 16.63
C GLY A 174 12.52 14.28 18.00
N GLU A 175 11.26 14.39 18.38
CA GLU A 175 10.72 13.81 19.61
C GLU A 175 10.27 12.37 19.38
N LEU A 176 10.63 11.46 20.29
CA LEU A 176 10.19 10.08 20.31
C LEU A 176 8.87 9.98 21.08
N VAL A 177 7.82 9.55 20.40
CA VAL A 177 6.46 9.51 20.93
C VAL A 177 5.88 8.10 20.80
N ARG A 178 5.07 7.68 21.78
CA ARG A 178 4.24 6.48 21.71
C ARG A 178 2.78 6.87 21.71
N VAL A 179 2.00 6.22 20.82
CA VAL A 179 0.55 6.40 20.70
C VAL A 179 -0.13 5.04 20.63
N GLY A 180 -1.44 5.01 20.86
CA GLY A 180 -2.23 3.79 20.83
C GLY A 180 -2.17 3.00 22.13
N ARG A 181 -2.38 1.69 22.04
CA ARG A 181 -2.59 0.80 23.19
C ARG A 181 -2.15 -0.64 22.90
N ARG A 182 -2.06 -1.46 23.96
CA ARG A 182 -1.90 -2.93 23.87
C ARG A 182 -3.16 -3.68 24.29
N THR A 183 -4.18 -2.98 24.75
CA THR A 183 -5.44 -3.56 25.24
C THR A 183 -6.49 -3.66 24.13
N ALA A 184 -7.43 -4.57 24.25
CA ALA A 184 -8.52 -4.74 23.30
C ALA A 184 -9.44 -3.52 23.22
N LYS A 185 -9.62 -2.77 24.32
CA LYS A 185 -10.41 -1.54 24.39
C LYS A 185 -9.56 -0.37 24.89
N GLY A 186 -9.85 0.85 24.41
CA GLY A 186 -9.23 2.09 24.87
C GLY A 186 -9.78 3.27 24.08
N VAL A 187 -10.16 4.35 24.80
CA VAL A 187 -10.78 5.57 24.23
C VAL A 187 -10.13 6.85 24.78
N ALA A 188 -8.90 6.73 25.33
CA ALA A 188 -8.20 7.87 25.90
C ALA A 188 -7.52 8.71 24.79
N GLY A 189 -7.97 9.93 24.60
CA GLY A 189 -7.43 10.88 23.60
C GLY A 189 -7.92 10.64 22.17
N TYR A 190 -7.37 11.41 21.24
CA TYR A 190 -7.63 11.26 19.81
C TYR A 190 -6.92 10.03 19.25
N ASP A 191 -7.44 9.48 18.15
CA ASP A 191 -6.82 8.36 17.43
C ASP A 191 -5.62 8.83 16.59
N LEU A 192 -4.49 9.07 17.26
CA LEU A 192 -3.25 9.42 16.60
C LEU A 192 -2.62 8.21 15.86
N THR A 193 -2.95 6.98 16.29
CA THR A 193 -2.52 5.77 15.60
C THR A 193 -3.12 5.73 14.20
N GLY A 194 -4.44 5.89 14.11
CA GLY A 194 -5.14 5.94 12.83
C GLY A 194 -4.71 7.12 11.94
N LEU A 195 -4.27 8.23 12.54
CA LEU A 195 -3.74 9.38 11.80
C LEU A 195 -2.38 9.07 11.13
N LEU A 196 -1.52 8.30 11.80
CA LEU A 196 -0.18 7.96 11.29
C LEU A 196 -0.21 6.84 10.25
N VAL A 197 -1.17 5.92 10.32
CA VAL A 197 -1.37 4.88 9.32
C VAL A 197 -1.85 5.50 8.01
N GLY A 198 -1.13 5.25 6.93
CA GLY A 198 -1.40 5.87 5.62
C GLY A 198 -0.83 7.28 5.46
N SER A 199 0.06 7.72 6.37
CA SER A 199 0.70 9.04 6.30
C SER A 199 1.89 9.12 5.33
N GLU A 200 2.32 8.02 4.77
CA GLU A 200 3.41 7.90 3.81
C GLU A 200 4.71 8.60 4.26
N GLY A 201 5.03 8.45 5.56
CA GLY A 201 6.24 9.06 6.14
C GLY A 201 6.21 10.58 6.26
N THR A 202 5.06 11.23 6.01
CA THR A 202 4.94 12.70 6.07
C THR A 202 4.70 13.23 7.48
N LEU A 203 4.20 12.41 8.41
CA LEU A 203 3.82 12.84 9.77
C LEU A 203 4.80 12.36 10.86
N GLY A 204 5.66 11.39 10.56
CA GLY A 204 6.62 10.84 11.50
C GLY A 204 7.41 9.68 10.91
N VAL A 205 8.52 9.32 11.55
CA VAL A 205 9.33 8.15 11.24
C VAL A 205 8.98 7.04 12.21
N ILE A 206 8.30 6.00 11.74
CA ILE A 206 7.84 4.86 12.58
C ILE A 206 9.06 4.06 13.03
N THR A 207 9.13 3.72 14.33
CA THR A 207 10.22 2.98 14.96
C THR A 207 9.79 1.69 15.65
N GLU A 208 8.49 1.54 15.96
CA GLU A 208 7.91 0.31 16.51
C GLU A 208 6.42 0.26 16.18
N VAL A 209 5.91 -0.93 15.93
CA VAL A 209 4.50 -1.18 15.63
C VAL A 209 3.97 -2.27 16.56
N THR A 210 2.83 -2.01 17.21
CA THR A 210 2.04 -3.00 17.94
C THR A 210 0.87 -3.42 17.06
N LEU A 211 0.80 -4.70 16.73
CA LEU A 211 -0.18 -5.28 15.80
C LEU A 211 -1.12 -6.23 16.51
N ARG A 212 -2.39 -6.20 16.13
CA ARG A 212 -3.37 -7.23 16.47
C ARG A 212 -3.15 -8.46 15.60
N LEU A 213 -3.31 -9.64 16.20
CA LEU A 213 -3.27 -10.91 15.50
C LEU A 213 -4.63 -11.62 15.58
N ARG A 214 -4.85 -12.56 14.68
CA ARG A 214 -6.01 -13.46 14.68
C ARG A 214 -5.59 -14.89 14.95
N PRO A 215 -6.48 -15.74 15.47
CA PRO A 215 -6.28 -17.20 15.43
C PRO A 215 -6.09 -17.66 13.99
N ARG A 216 -5.32 -18.74 13.81
CA ARG A 216 -5.14 -19.38 12.51
C ARG A 216 -6.51 -19.63 11.85
N ARG A 217 -6.65 -19.26 10.58
CA ARG A 217 -7.88 -19.48 9.80
C ARG A 217 -8.12 -20.96 9.49
N ALA A 218 -9.37 -21.31 9.21
CA ALA A 218 -9.74 -22.62 8.70
C ALA A 218 -9.17 -22.84 7.29
N PRO A 219 -9.10 -24.10 6.82
CA PRO A 219 -8.80 -24.39 5.42
C PRO A 219 -9.76 -23.68 4.48
N GLU A 220 -9.24 -23.20 3.36
CA GLU A 220 -10.03 -22.44 2.38
C GLU A 220 -10.63 -23.35 1.29
N HIS A 221 -11.82 -22.95 0.80
CA HIS A 221 -12.44 -23.51 -0.39
C HIS A 221 -12.27 -22.50 -1.53
N THR A 222 -11.78 -22.94 -2.67
CA THR A 222 -11.51 -22.08 -3.83
C THR A 222 -12.49 -22.36 -4.95
N VAL A 223 -12.98 -21.29 -5.58
CA VAL A 223 -13.81 -21.32 -6.78
C VAL A 223 -13.10 -20.51 -7.86
N ALA A 224 -13.03 -21.06 -9.06
CA ALA A 224 -12.50 -20.39 -10.24
C ALA A 224 -13.59 -20.30 -11.31
N GLY A 225 -13.64 -19.18 -12.03
CA GLY A 225 -14.53 -18.98 -13.17
C GLY A 225 -13.83 -18.22 -14.27
N HIS A 226 -14.12 -18.56 -15.53
CA HIS A 226 -13.64 -17.84 -16.71
C HIS A 226 -14.80 -17.13 -17.38
N PHE A 227 -14.60 -15.89 -17.83
CA PHE A 227 -15.61 -15.04 -18.44
C PHE A 227 -15.16 -14.58 -19.84
N ALA A 228 -16.14 -14.28 -20.70
CA ALA A 228 -15.87 -13.70 -22.01
C ALA A 228 -15.46 -12.21 -21.92
N SER A 229 -15.84 -11.53 -20.83
CA SER A 229 -15.48 -10.14 -20.60
C SER A 229 -15.23 -9.84 -19.12
N VAL A 230 -14.41 -8.83 -18.84
CA VAL A 230 -14.16 -8.32 -17.49
C VAL A 230 -15.43 -7.73 -16.84
N VAL A 231 -16.37 -7.24 -17.65
CA VAL A 231 -17.64 -6.70 -17.17
C VAL A 231 -18.52 -7.81 -16.60
N ASP A 232 -18.55 -8.98 -17.24
CA ASP A 232 -19.31 -10.14 -16.75
C ASP A 232 -18.66 -10.70 -15.48
N ALA A 233 -17.34 -10.74 -15.40
CA ALA A 233 -16.62 -11.05 -14.15
C ALA A 233 -17.01 -10.07 -13.04
N GLY A 234 -17.08 -8.76 -13.33
CA GLY A 234 -17.56 -7.74 -12.39
C GLY A 234 -19.00 -7.96 -11.92
N ARG A 235 -19.91 -8.42 -12.81
CA ARG A 235 -21.28 -8.80 -12.44
C ARG A 235 -21.29 -9.99 -11.47
N ALA A 236 -20.42 -10.98 -11.67
CA ALA A 236 -20.28 -12.11 -10.76
C ALA A 236 -19.86 -11.66 -9.36
N VAL A 237 -18.93 -10.72 -9.25
CA VAL A 237 -18.51 -10.10 -7.97
C VAL A 237 -19.69 -9.47 -7.25
N THR A 238 -20.49 -8.69 -7.97
CA THR A 238 -21.71 -8.05 -7.41
C THR A 238 -22.73 -9.10 -6.97
N ALA A 239 -22.91 -10.18 -7.74
CA ALA A 239 -23.82 -11.27 -7.40
C ALA A 239 -23.39 -12.01 -6.12
N VAL A 240 -22.09 -12.29 -5.94
CA VAL A 240 -21.55 -12.91 -4.72
C VAL A 240 -21.85 -12.03 -3.49
N ALA A 241 -21.62 -10.72 -3.60
CA ALA A 241 -21.92 -9.78 -2.53
C ALA A 241 -23.43 -9.71 -2.23
N ALA A 242 -24.29 -9.72 -3.26
CA ALA A 242 -25.74 -9.73 -3.11
C ALA A 242 -26.28 -11.03 -2.47
N ALA A 243 -25.58 -12.15 -2.67
CA ALA A 243 -25.87 -13.42 -1.99
C ALA A 243 -25.47 -13.43 -0.50
N GLY A 244 -24.93 -12.32 0.04
CA GLY A 244 -24.53 -12.18 1.44
C GLY A 244 -23.21 -12.87 1.79
N ILE A 245 -22.44 -13.31 0.80
CA ILE A 245 -21.13 -13.94 1.03
C ILE A 245 -20.06 -12.86 1.14
N THR A 246 -19.19 -13.00 2.16
CA THR A 246 -17.97 -12.24 2.29
C THR A 246 -16.80 -13.21 2.09
N PRO A 247 -16.29 -13.35 0.85
CA PRO A 247 -15.21 -14.28 0.56
C PRO A 247 -13.92 -13.86 1.28
N SER A 248 -13.05 -14.81 1.60
CA SER A 248 -11.73 -14.52 2.18
C SER A 248 -10.77 -13.89 1.16
N ALA A 249 -11.03 -14.10 -0.13
CA ALA A 249 -10.40 -13.39 -1.25
C ALA A 249 -11.35 -13.42 -2.46
N LEU A 250 -11.37 -12.37 -3.28
CA LEU A 250 -12.10 -12.33 -4.55
C LEU A 250 -11.36 -11.42 -5.53
N VAL A 251 -10.74 -12.02 -6.54
CA VAL A 251 -9.78 -11.37 -7.46
C VAL A 251 -10.25 -11.58 -8.89
N ALA A 252 -10.37 -10.50 -9.67
CA ALA A 252 -10.90 -10.53 -11.03
C ALA A 252 -9.89 -10.07 -12.08
N ASP A 253 -9.93 -10.76 -13.17
CA ASP A 253 -9.59 -10.44 -14.55
C ASP A 253 -10.70 -11.13 -15.38
N VAL A 254 -10.47 -11.55 -16.60
CA VAL A 254 -11.36 -12.52 -17.28
C VAL A 254 -11.42 -13.89 -16.53
N VAL A 255 -10.49 -14.13 -15.63
CA VAL A 255 -10.52 -15.22 -14.66
C VAL A 255 -10.85 -14.64 -13.27
N LEU A 256 -11.96 -15.07 -12.69
CA LEU A 256 -12.36 -14.73 -11.33
C LEU A 256 -11.98 -15.86 -10.38
N LEU A 257 -11.21 -15.55 -9.35
CA LEU A 257 -10.85 -16.48 -8.28
C LEU A 257 -11.48 -16.01 -6.98
N GLY A 258 -12.27 -16.87 -6.34
CA GLY A 258 -12.88 -16.62 -5.05
C GLY A 258 -12.46 -17.67 -4.02
N ARG A 259 -12.26 -17.25 -2.77
CA ARG A 259 -12.00 -18.12 -1.62
C ARG A 259 -12.99 -17.87 -0.51
N THR A 260 -13.35 -18.91 0.23
CA THR A 260 -13.99 -18.82 1.53
C THR A 260 -13.27 -19.68 2.54
N ASP A 261 -13.14 -19.19 3.75
CA ASP A 261 -12.56 -19.86 4.91
C ASP A 261 -13.63 -20.16 5.99
N ALA A 262 -14.91 -20.17 5.60
CA ALA A 262 -15.96 -20.66 6.45
C ALA A 262 -15.73 -22.15 6.75
N PRO A 263 -15.84 -22.59 8.03
CA PRO A 263 -15.47 -23.94 8.41
C PRO A 263 -16.48 -25.00 7.97
N GLY A 264 -15.97 -26.18 7.54
CA GLY A 264 -16.78 -27.38 7.28
C GLY A 264 -17.90 -27.14 6.25
N ARG A 265 -19.09 -27.59 6.54
CA ARG A 265 -20.24 -27.53 5.63
C ARG A 265 -20.62 -26.10 5.20
N ALA A 266 -20.41 -25.10 6.06
CA ALA A 266 -20.66 -23.71 5.69
C ALA A 266 -19.72 -23.25 4.55
N GLY A 267 -18.46 -23.65 4.58
CA GLY A 267 -17.52 -23.38 3.51
C GLY A 267 -17.90 -24.05 2.19
N ASP A 268 -18.42 -25.29 2.25
CA ASP A 268 -18.92 -25.99 1.08
C ASP A 268 -20.13 -25.26 0.47
N GLU A 269 -21.07 -24.81 1.30
CA GLU A 269 -22.28 -24.10 0.87
C GLU A 269 -21.96 -22.71 0.29
N GLU A 270 -21.03 -21.96 0.89
CA GLU A 270 -20.56 -20.66 0.37
C GLU A 270 -19.83 -20.83 -0.96
N ALA A 271 -18.93 -21.81 -1.08
CA ALA A 271 -18.20 -22.08 -2.32
C ALA A 271 -19.15 -22.47 -3.47
N GLU A 272 -20.14 -23.31 -3.18
CA GLU A 272 -21.15 -23.69 -4.17
C GLU A 272 -22.03 -22.49 -4.57
N THR A 273 -22.36 -21.61 -3.64
CA THR A 273 -23.10 -20.39 -3.94
C THR A 273 -22.28 -19.43 -4.80
N MET A 274 -20.98 -19.26 -4.52
CA MET A 274 -20.08 -18.47 -5.38
C MET A 274 -20.01 -19.05 -6.79
N ARG A 275 -19.90 -20.38 -6.92
CA ARG A 275 -19.85 -21.04 -8.23
C ARG A 275 -21.13 -20.76 -9.04
N ARG A 276 -22.29 -20.85 -8.41
CA ARG A 276 -23.59 -20.51 -9.07
C ARG A 276 -23.65 -19.05 -9.48
N CYS A 277 -23.21 -18.12 -8.61
CA CYS A 277 -23.14 -16.69 -8.95
C CYS A 277 -22.26 -16.46 -10.19
N PHE A 278 -21.16 -17.20 -10.34
CA PHE A 278 -20.32 -17.11 -11.53
C PHE A 278 -21.04 -17.60 -12.79
N GLU A 279 -21.72 -18.74 -12.72
CA GLU A 279 -22.48 -19.28 -13.84
C GLU A 279 -23.63 -18.36 -14.26
N GLU A 280 -24.41 -17.86 -13.29
CA GLU A 280 -25.54 -16.95 -13.52
C GLU A 280 -25.09 -15.60 -14.12
N ALA A 281 -23.87 -15.15 -13.80
CA ALA A 281 -23.27 -13.97 -14.39
C ALA A 281 -22.65 -14.19 -15.78
N GLY A 282 -22.72 -15.42 -16.30
CA GLY A 282 -22.26 -15.73 -17.67
C GLY A 282 -20.85 -16.30 -17.76
N ALA A 283 -20.33 -16.93 -16.70
CA ALA A 283 -19.07 -17.64 -16.79
C ALA A 283 -19.15 -18.72 -17.89
N THR A 284 -18.16 -18.75 -18.77
CA THR A 284 -18.02 -19.80 -19.80
C THR A 284 -17.60 -21.14 -19.19
N TRP A 285 -17.03 -21.07 -18.00
CA TRP A 285 -16.65 -22.19 -17.15
C TRP A 285 -16.58 -21.72 -15.71
N ALA A 286 -17.07 -22.52 -14.75
CA ALA A 286 -16.91 -22.31 -13.34
C ALA A 286 -16.73 -23.64 -12.61
N ALA A 287 -15.73 -23.74 -11.74
CA ALA A 287 -15.46 -24.92 -10.96
C ALA A 287 -14.97 -24.60 -9.55
N ARG A 288 -15.21 -25.54 -8.65
CA ARG A 288 -14.64 -25.53 -7.29
C ARG A 288 -13.42 -26.45 -7.29
N SER A 289 -12.29 -25.95 -6.79
CA SER A 289 -11.16 -26.81 -6.50
C SER A 289 -11.40 -27.59 -5.20
N THR A 290 -11.13 -28.89 -5.23
CA THR A 290 -11.18 -29.77 -4.08
C THR A 290 -9.77 -30.14 -3.60
N ASP A 291 -8.73 -29.74 -4.32
CA ASP A 291 -7.33 -29.93 -4.01
C ASP A 291 -6.69 -28.61 -3.53
N PRO A 292 -6.18 -28.56 -2.28
CA PRO A 292 -5.50 -27.36 -1.78
C PRO A 292 -4.28 -26.95 -2.62
N GLN A 293 -3.54 -27.88 -3.21
CA GLN A 293 -2.37 -27.56 -4.04
C GLN A 293 -2.78 -26.90 -5.36
N GLU A 294 -3.84 -27.42 -6.00
CA GLU A 294 -4.44 -26.80 -7.18
C GLU A 294 -4.95 -25.39 -6.87
N ALA A 295 -5.64 -25.24 -5.73
CA ALA A 295 -6.16 -23.96 -5.28
C ALA A 295 -5.06 -22.93 -5.06
N ASP A 296 -3.95 -23.31 -4.45
CA ASP A 296 -2.81 -22.42 -4.22
C ASP A 296 -2.09 -22.10 -5.55
N ALA A 297 -1.96 -23.07 -6.47
CA ALA A 297 -1.37 -22.82 -7.78
C ALA A 297 -2.17 -21.82 -8.61
N LEU A 298 -3.52 -21.81 -8.53
CA LEU A 298 -4.36 -20.82 -9.19
C LEU A 298 -4.07 -19.40 -8.69
N PHE A 299 -3.93 -19.21 -7.37
CA PHE A 299 -3.60 -17.91 -6.79
C PHE A 299 -2.15 -17.48 -7.07
N GLU A 300 -1.21 -18.41 -7.11
CA GLU A 300 0.16 -18.15 -7.55
C GLU A 300 0.22 -17.72 -9.02
N ALA A 301 -0.51 -18.40 -9.92
CA ALA A 301 -0.61 -18.02 -11.32
C ALA A 301 -1.12 -16.57 -11.47
N ARG A 302 -2.07 -16.14 -10.64
CA ARG A 302 -2.55 -14.76 -10.62
C ARG A 302 -1.47 -13.78 -10.17
N ARG A 303 -0.63 -14.13 -9.18
CA ARG A 303 0.49 -13.28 -8.75
C ARG A 303 1.52 -13.07 -9.85
N LEU A 304 1.68 -14.04 -10.74
CA LEU A 304 2.59 -13.96 -11.89
C LEU A 304 2.05 -13.09 -13.05
N ALA A 305 0.78 -12.67 -13.00
CA ALA A 305 0.19 -11.84 -14.06
C ALA A 305 0.90 -10.48 -14.19
N TYR A 306 1.21 -9.80 -13.07
CA TYR A 306 1.91 -8.53 -13.09
C TYR A 306 3.31 -8.63 -13.71
N PRO A 307 4.22 -9.51 -13.24
CA PRO A 307 5.53 -9.69 -13.88
C PRO A 307 5.45 -10.13 -15.35
N ALA A 308 4.39 -10.82 -15.75
CA ALA A 308 4.19 -11.20 -17.15
C ALA A 308 3.88 -9.98 -18.03
N LEU A 309 3.10 -9.02 -17.51
CA LEU A 309 2.74 -7.79 -18.21
C LEU A 309 3.93 -6.82 -18.31
N GLU A 310 4.78 -6.73 -17.30
CA GLU A 310 6.02 -5.92 -17.34
C GLU A 310 6.97 -6.32 -18.48
N ARG A 311 6.89 -7.57 -18.95
CA ARG A 311 7.66 -8.04 -20.11
C ARG A 311 7.21 -7.40 -21.44
N LEU A 312 6.02 -6.81 -21.48
CA LEU A 312 5.50 -6.11 -22.65
C LEU A 312 6.03 -4.68 -22.76
N GLY A 313 6.50 -4.10 -21.64
CA GLY A 313 7.05 -2.76 -21.57
C GLY A 313 6.79 -2.09 -20.21
N PRO A 314 7.22 -0.84 -20.05
CA PRO A 314 6.97 -0.03 -18.86
C PRO A 314 5.49 0.03 -18.47
N VAL A 315 5.19 -0.21 -17.21
CA VAL A 315 3.83 -0.25 -16.66
C VAL A 315 3.58 0.95 -15.75
N LEU A 316 2.52 1.71 -16.04
CA LEU A 316 1.95 2.66 -15.09
C LEU A 316 0.77 1.99 -14.39
N THR A 317 0.93 1.71 -13.12
CA THR A 317 -0.09 1.04 -12.32
C THR A 317 -1.04 2.05 -11.70
N GLU A 318 -2.33 1.94 -12.01
CA GLU A 318 -3.38 2.67 -11.31
C GLU A 318 -3.91 1.83 -10.14
N ASP A 319 -4.63 2.50 -9.23
CA ASP A 319 -5.19 1.90 -8.02
C ASP A 319 -6.37 2.76 -7.57
N VAL A 320 -7.52 2.52 -8.17
CA VAL A 320 -8.76 3.20 -7.81
C VAL A 320 -9.68 2.22 -7.09
N CYS A 321 -10.49 2.73 -6.15
CA CYS A 321 -11.50 1.93 -5.51
C CYS A 321 -12.87 2.55 -5.74
N VAL A 322 -13.85 1.74 -6.13
CA VAL A 322 -15.24 2.17 -6.36
C VAL A 322 -16.21 1.34 -5.51
N PRO A 323 -17.42 1.84 -5.25
CA PRO A 323 -18.46 1.02 -4.62
C PRO A 323 -18.62 -0.31 -5.36
N LYS A 324 -18.77 -1.43 -4.64
CA LYS A 324 -18.86 -2.78 -5.24
C LYS A 324 -19.90 -2.88 -6.35
N SER A 325 -21.03 -2.18 -6.21
CA SER A 325 -22.09 -2.12 -7.22
C SER A 325 -21.68 -1.41 -8.52
N ALA A 326 -20.65 -0.55 -8.45
CA ALA A 326 -20.13 0.21 -9.59
C ALA A 326 -18.97 -0.50 -10.31
N VAL A 327 -18.48 -1.64 -9.79
CA VAL A 327 -17.36 -2.38 -10.39
C VAL A 327 -17.61 -2.73 -11.86
N PRO A 328 -18.75 -3.31 -12.27
CA PRO A 328 -18.97 -3.63 -13.68
C PRO A 328 -18.95 -2.38 -14.58
N GLU A 329 -19.53 -1.28 -14.11
CA GLU A 329 -19.56 -0.01 -14.84
C GLU A 329 -18.16 0.59 -14.97
N MET A 330 -17.38 0.59 -13.88
CA MET A 330 -16.00 1.11 -13.90
C MET A 330 -15.10 0.31 -14.87
N LEU A 331 -15.22 -1.01 -14.89
CA LEU A 331 -14.49 -1.86 -15.84
C LEU A 331 -14.86 -1.54 -17.29
N GLY A 332 -16.14 -1.27 -17.57
CA GLY A 332 -16.59 -0.80 -18.88
C GLY A 332 -16.03 0.57 -19.25
N ARG A 333 -15.96 1.51 -18.29
CA ARG A 333 -15.37 2.83 -18.50
C ARG A 333 -13.86 2.76 -18.74
N ILE A 334 -13.13 1.90 -18.02
CA ILE A 334 -11.69 1.66 -18.25
C ILE A 334 -11.46 1.15 -19.68
N HIS A 335 -12.29 0.22 -20.15
CA HIS A 335 -12.20 -0.29 -21.53
C HIS A 335 -12.40 0.83 -22.57
N ALA A 336 -13.42 1.67 -22.39
CA ALA A 336 -13.67 2.81 -23.26
C ALA A 336 -12.53 3.85 -23.22
N ILE A 337 -11.88 4.06 -22.07
CA ILE A 337 -10.69 4.90 -21.92
C ILE A 337 -9.52 4.31 -22.71
N ALA A 338 -9.30 2.99 -22.60
CA ALA A 338 -8.25 2.29 -23.35
C ALA A 338 -8.40 2.49 -24.87
N GLU A 339 -9.61 2.34 -25.38
CA GLU A 339 -9.92 2.58 -26.81
C GLU A 339 -9.71 4.05 -27.21
N ARG A 340 -10.24 5.00 -26.42
CA ARG A 340 -10.15 6.45 -26.68
C ARG A 340 -8.70 6.94 -26.75
N HIS A 341 -7.84 6.45 -25.87
CA HIS A 341 -6.42 6.85 -25.82
C HIS A 341 -5.50 5.97 -26.67
N GLY A 342 -6.02 4.86 -27.24
CA GLY A 342 -5.20 3.90 -27.96
C GLY A 342 -4.07 3.34 -27.08
N THR A 343 -4.38 3.02 -25.82
CA THR A 343 -3.42 2.56 -24.82
C THR A 343 -3.81 1.14 -24.39
N LEU A 344 -2.83 0.24 -24.31
CA LEU A 344 -3.06 -1.10 -23.77
C LEU A 344 -3.26 -1.00 -22.25
N ILE A 345 -4.43 -1.42 -21.77
CA ILE A 345 -4.75 -1.47 -20.34
C ILE A 345 -5.18 -2.89 -19.99
N ALA A 346 -4.40 -3.56 -19.14
CA ALA A 346 -4.81 -4.79 -18.48
C ALA A 346 -5.42 -4.46 -17.11
N ASN A 347 -6.38 -5.27 -16.65
CA ASN A 347 -7.01 -5.04 -15.35
C ASN A 347 -6.71 -6.19 -14.42
N ILE A 348 -6.19 -5.88 -13.24
CA ILE A 348 -6.08 -6.78 -12.11
C ILE A 348 -6.87 -6.14 -10.97
N ALA A 349 -7.65 -6.91 -10.20
CA ALA A 349 -8.52 -6.31 -9.21
C ALA A 349 -8.61 -7.14 -7.93
N HIS A 350 -8.68 -6.45 -6.77
CA HIS A 350 -9.30 -6.97 -5.54
C HIS A 350 -10.80 -6.67 -5.63
N ALA A 351 -11.46 -7.42 -6.52
CA ALA A 351 -12.80 -7.10 -6.95
C ALA A 351 -13.84 -7.22 -5.82
N GLY A 352 -13.56 -8.04 -4.80
CA GLY A 352 -14.43 -8.25 -3.64
C GLY A 352 -14.63 -7.01 -2.77
N ASP A 353 -13.72 -6.04 -2.80
CA ASP A 353 -13.82 -4.75 -2.09
C ASP A 353 -13.90 -3.53 -3.02
N GLY A 354 -13.88 -3.78 -4.34
CA GLY A 354 -14.03 -2.73 -5.34
C GLY A 354 -12.72 -2.05 -5.75
N ASN A 355 -11.59 -2.59 -5.30
CA ASN A 355 -10.28 -2.05 -5.66
C ASN A 355 -9.77 -2.60 -7.00
N LEU A 356 -9.50 -1.70 -7.94
CA LEU A 356 -9.13 -1.99 -9.31
C LEU A 356 -7.72 -1.46 -9.59
N HIS A 357 -6.90 -2.30 -10.24
CA HIS A 357 -5.56 -1.95 -10.69
C HIS A 357 -5.46 -2.01 -12.21
N PRO A 358 -5.91 -0.97 -12.93
CA PRO A 358 -5.61 -0.84 -14.34
C PRO A 358 -4.10 -0.68 -14.55
N LEU A 359 -3.53 -1.54 -15.37
CA LEU A 359 -2.11 -1.56 -15.73
C LEU A 359 -1.96 -0.99 -17.14
N LEU A 360 -1.46 0.24 -17.23
CA LEU A 360 -1.27 0.94 -18.49
C LEU A 360 0.13 0.60 -19.03
N ILE A 361 0.18 -0.13 -20.13
CA ILE A 361 1.42 -0.68 -20.68
C ILE A 361 1.81 0.14 -21.91
N THR A 362 3.06 0.58 -21.98
CA THR A 362 3.58 1.35 -23.11
C THR A 362 4.79 0.67 -23.73
N PRO A 363 4.98 0.79 -25.07
CA PRO A 363 6.22 0.31 -25.70
C PRO A 363 7.44 1.05 -25.11
N PRO A 364 8.56 0.36 -24.88
CA PRO A 364 9.78 0.97 -24.38
C PRO A 364 10.25 2.13 -25.28
N GLY A 365 10.47 3.31 -24.69
CA GLY A 365 10.97 4.50 -25.41
C GLY A 365 9.95 5.22 -26.29
N ASP A 366 8.67 4.82 -26.28
CA ASP A 366 7.59 5.51 -27.02
C ASP A 366 7.00 6.65 -26.16
N GLU A 367 7.61 7.83 -26.23
CA GLU A 367 7.16 9.01 -25.48
C GLU A 367 5.71 9.44 -25.83
N PRO A 368 5.26 9.43 -27.10
CA PRO A 368 3.86 9.65 -27.43
C PRO A 368 2.90 8.66 -26.76
N ALA A 369 3.24 7.37 -26.71
CA ALA A 369 2.43 6.38 -25.98
C ALA A 369 2.41 6.66 -24.48
N ARG A 370 3.53 7.08 -23.91
CA ARG A 370 3.64 7.48 -22.52
C ARG A 370 2.72 8.66 -22.17
N VAL A 371 2.68 9.67 -23.00
CA VAL A 371 1.77 10.84 -22.83
C VAL A 371 0.30 10.38 -22.87
N ARG A 372 -0.08 9.49 -23.81
CA ARG A 372 -1.44 8.95 -23.89
C ARG A 372 -1.81 8.13 -22.65
N ALA A 373 -0.88 7.30 -22.16
CA ALA A 373 -1.10 6.52 -20.96
C ALA A 373 -1.28 7.42 -19.72
N GLN A 374 -0.52 8.50 -19.59
CA GLN A 374 -0.72 9.49 -18.51
C GLN A 374 -2.11 10.17 -18.61
N ALA A 375 -2.57 10.52 -19.80
CA ALA A 375 -3.90 11.07 -19.97
C ALA A 375 -4.99 10.05 -19.59
N ALA A 376 -4.84 8.79 -20.02
CA ALA A 376 -5.74 7.71 -19.62
C ALA A 376 -5.76 7.47 -18.10
N PHE A 377 -4.61 7.54 -17.45
CA PHE A 377 -4.49 7.43 -15.98
C PHE A 377 -5.33 8.50 -15.26
N HIS A 378 -5.26 9.76 -15.69
CA HIS A 378 -6.07 10.83 -15.10
C HIS A 378 -7.57 10.67 -15.38
N ASP A 379 -7.94 10.17 -16.57
CA ASP A 379 -9.34 9.89 -16.89
C ASP A 379 -9.90 8.76 -16.03
N ILE A 380 -9.12 7.72 -15.74
CA ILE A 380 -9.52 6.63 -14.84
C ILE A 380 -9.82 7.17 -13.44
N ILE A 381 -8.97 8.03 -12.90
CA ILE A 381 -9.20 8.69 -11.60
C ILE A 381 -10.52 9.49 -11.64
N ALA A 382 -10.71 10.30 -12.67
CA ALA A 382 -11.91 11.12 -12.79
C ALA A 382 -13.20 10.28 -12.84
N GLU A 383 -13.18 9.18 -13.60
CA GLU A 383 -14.33 8.27 -13.69
C GLU A 383 -14.59 7.52 -12.38
N ALA A 384 -13.55 7.13 -11.65
CA ALA A 384 -13.70 6.52 -10.33
C ALA A 384 -14.37 7.48 -9.33
N LEU A 385 -13.92 8.74 -9.29
CA LEU A 385 -14.53 9.78 -8.45
C LEU A 385 -15.98 10.06 -8.85
N ALA A 386 -16.30 10.09 -10.15
CA ALA A 386 -17.66 10.27 -10.64
C ALA A 386 -18.60 9.15 -10.22
N LEU A 387 -18.08 7.95 -9.96
CA LEU A 387 -18.83 6.80 -9.42
C LEU A 387 -18.87 6.76 -7.88
N GLY A 388 -18.40 7.80 -7.20
CA GLY A 388 -18.35 7.86 -5.74
C GLY A 388 -17.22 7.02 -5.13
N GLY A 389 -16.17 6.78 -5.90
CA GLY A 389 -14.97 6.06 -5.50
C GLY A 389 -13.89 6.97 -4.92
N THR A 390 -12.67 6.44 -4.82
CA THR A 390 -11.46 7.13 -4.31
C THR A 390 -10.28 6.94 -5.26
N VAL A 391 -9.34 7.86 -5.20
CA VAL A 391 -8.14 7.88 -6.07
C VAL A 391 -7.13 6.78 -5.74
N THR A 392 -7.22 6.18 -4.56
CA THR A 392 -6.31 5.12 -4.16
C THR A 392 -6.99 4.18 -3.16
N GLY A 393 -6.96 2.89 -3.45
CA GLY A 393 -7.44 1.84 -2.55
C GLY A 393 -6.38 1.42 -1.54
N GLU A 394 -5.12 1.25 -1.99
CA GLU A 394 -4.06 0.70 -1.16
C GLU A 394 -2.63 1.21 -1.47
N HIS A 395 -2.35 1.74 -2.70
CA HIS A 395 -0.98 2.13 -3.09
C HIS A 395 -0.52 3.44 -2.47
N GLY A 396 -1.45 4.28 -2.01
CA GLY A 396 -1.18 5.61 -1.51
C GLY A 396 -1.17 6.69 -2.59
N VAL A 397 -1.01 7.93 -2.16
CA VAL A 397 -1.03 9.13 -3.01
C VAL A 397 0.35 9.45 -3.58
N GLY A 398 1.37 9.40 -2.75
CA GLY A 398 2.77 9.67 -3.09
C GLY A 398 2.97 10.96 -3.88
N LEU A 399 3.61 10.83 -5.04
CA LEU A 399 3.81 11.90 -6.01
C LEU A 399 2.79 11.87 -7.15
N LEU A 400 2.28 10.68 -7.52
CA LEU A 400 1.52 10.48 -8.75
C LEU A 400 0.06 10.93 -8.64
N LYS A 401 -0.57 10.83 -7.46
CA LYS A 401 -2.01 11.02 -7.27
C LYS A 401 -2.40 12.31 -6.51
N ARG A 402 -1.48 13.26 -6.35
CA ARG A 402 -1.72 14.49 -5.58
C ARG A 402 -2.87 15.35 -6.11
N ASP A 403 -3.02 15.43 -7.42
CA ASP A 403 -4.09 16.22 -8.05
C ASP A 403 -5.43 15.50 -7.91
N GLY A 404 -5.44 14.18 -8.01
CA GLY A 404 -6.60 13.35 -7.71
C GLY A 404 -7.06 13.51 -6.26
N LEU A 405 -6.14 13.48 -5.29
CA LEU A 405 -6.46 13.73 -3.87
C LEU A 405 -7.13 15.10 -3.68
N ARG A 406 -6.60 16.15 -4.31
CA ARG A 406 -7.22 17.49 -4.22
C ARG A 406 -8.64 17.51 -4.79
N ALA A 407 -8.85 16.82 -5.91
CA ALA A 407 -10.18 16.70 -6.52
C ALA A 407 -11.16 15.93 -5.64
N GLU A 408 -10.69 14.87 -4.97
CA GLU A 408 -11.52 14.02 -4.11
C GLU A 408 -11.96 14.75 -2.84
N VAL A 409 -11.01 15.33 -2.10
CA VAL A 409 -11.30 15.82 -0.73
C VAL A 409 -11.67 17.31 -0.67
N GLY A 410 -11.33 18.08 -1.70
CA GLY A 410 -11.60 19.52 -1.75
C GLY A 410 -10.67 20.39 -0.88
N PRO A 411 -10.78 21.73 -1.01
CA PRO A 411 -9.84 22.66 -0.40
C PRO A 411 -9.90 22.70 1.12
N GLU A 412 -11.07 22.54 1.71
CA GLU A 412 -11.27 22.59 3.17
C GLU A 412 -10.57 21.41 3.87
N VAL A 413 -10.76 20.20 3.34
CA VAL A 413 -10.11 19.00 3.89
C VAL A 413 -8.61 19.03 3.62
N MET A 414 -8.16 19.55 2.47
CA MET A 414 -6.74 19.77 2.21
C MET A 414 -6.12 20.74 3.22
N ALA A 415 -6.83 21.80 3.63
CA ALA A 415 -6.37 22.72 4.64
C ALA A 415 -6.24 22.06 6.03
N LEU A 416 -7.19 21.18 6.41
CA LEU A 416 -7.11 20.38 7.64
C LEU A 416 -5.92 19.41 7.62
N ASN A 417 -5.72 18.68 6.53
CA ASN A 417 -4.56 17.81 6.37
C ASN A 417 -3.24 18.59 6.51
N ARG A 418 -3.18 19.80 5.94
CA ARG A 418 -2.02 20.69 6.07
C ARG A 418 -1.79 21.11 7.52
N ALA A 419 -2.84 21.47 8.24
CA ALA A 419 -2.74 21.86 9.66
C ALA A 419 -2.21 20.70 10.52
N VAL A 420 -2.66 19.48 10.27
CA VAL A 420 -2.14 18.27 10.94
C VAL A 420 -0.65 18.07 10.62
N LYS A 421 -0.26 18.17 9.36
CA LYS A 421 1.14 18.08 8.93
C LYS A 421 1.99 19.13 9.64
N ASP A 422 1.53 20.38 9.70
CA ASP A 422 2.26 21.49 10.32
C ASP A 422 2.38 21.35 11.85
N ALA A 423 1.43 20.67 12.51
CA ALA A 423 1.50 20.37 13.94
C ALA A 423 2.59 19.31 14.27
N LEU A 424 2.77 18.30 13.43
CA LEU A 424 3.71 17.20 13.66
C LEU A 424 5.09 17.43 13.02
N ASP A 425 5.13 18.23 11.95
CA ASP A 425 6.33 18.57 11.20
C ASP A 425 6.31 20.05 10.77
N PRO A 426 6.51 20.98 11.72
CA PRO A 426 6.36 22.42 11.49
C PRO A 426 7.38 22.99 10.49
N ARG A 427 8.51 22.33 10.29
CA ARG A 427 9.54 22.73 9.33
C ARG A 427 9.37 22.08 7.96
N GLY A 428 8.42 21.13 7.80
CA GLY A 428 8.23 20.41 6.56
C GLY A 428 9.41 19.54 6.17
N LEU A 429 10.09 18.97 7.17
CA LEU A 429 11.29 18.16 7.02
C LEU A 429 11.00 16.77 6.43
N LEU A 430 9.92 16.14 6.92
CA LEU A 430 9.59 14.76 6.65
C LEU A 430 8.87 14.60 5.31
N ASN A 431 9.49 13.85 4.43
CA ASN A 431 8.96 13.44 3.12
C ASN A 431 8.25 14.58 2.36
N PRO A 432 8.89 15.75 2.17
CA PRO A 432 8.23 16.92 1.62
C PRO A 432 7.81 16.72 0.16
N GLY A 433 6.71 17.40 -0.23
CA GLY A 433 6.19 17.36 -1.60
C GLY A 433 5.32 16.14 -1.91
N LYS A 434 5.29 15.11 -1.06
CA LYS A 434 4.41 13.92 -1.21
C LYS A 434 3.06 14.16 -0.54
N VAL A 435 2.06 13.39 -0.95
CA VAL A 435 0.66 13.43 -0.47
C VAL A 435 0.03 14.81 -0.68
N LEU A 436 0.37 15.78 0.14
CA LEU A 436 -0.25 17.12 0.13
C LEU A 436 0.38 18.08 -0.90
N GLY A 437 1.50 17.68 -1.53
CA GLY A 437 2.28 18.53 -2.42
C GLY A 437 3.11 19.62 -1.68
N PRO A 438 3.82 20.47 -2.42
CA PRO A 438 4.64 21.52 -1.83
C PRO A 438 3.79 22.51 -1.04
N ARG A 439 4.39 23.14 -0.01
CA ARG A 439 3.78 24.31 0.67
C ARG A 439 3.62 25.43 -0.32
N ALA A 440 2.42 26.02 -0.40
CA ALA A 440 2.26 27.31 -1.08
C ALA A 440 3.11 28.37 -0.34
N PRO A 441 3.72 29.31 -1.06
CA PRO A 441 4.41 30.45 -0.42
C PRO A 441 3.45 31.16 0.55
N LEU A 442 3.95 31.46 1.76
CA LEU A 442 3.19 32.22 2.74
C LEU A 442 2.74 33.54 2.10
N GLY A 443 1.46 33.72 1.82
CA GLY A 443 0.90 34.93 1.23
C GLY A 443 -0.13 34.76 0.12
N THR A 444 -0.27 33.59 -0.48
CA THR A 444 -1.37 33.31 -1.43
C THR A 444 -2.61 32.84 -0.68
N ARG A 445 -3.48 33.80 -0.30
CA ARG A 445 -4.89 33.47 0.03
C ARG A 445 -5.60 33.23 -1.31
N TYR A 446 -6.20 32.07 -1.48
CA TYR A 446 -7.16 31.79 -2.54
C TYR A 446 -8.51 32.38 -2.17
#